data_5374dc538be5336c392c35b0d79ee580
#
_entry.id   5374dc538be5336c392c35b0d79ee580
#
_cell.length_a   1.000
_cell.length_b   1.000
_cell.length_c   1.000
_cell.angle_alpha   90.00
_cell.angle_beta   90.00
_cell.angle_gamma   90.00
#
_symmetry.space_group_name_H-M   'P 1'
#
loop_
_entity.id
_entity.type
_entity.pdbx_description
1 polymer ?
#
loop_
_entity_poly.entity_id
_entity_poly.type
_entity_poly.pdbx_seq_one_letter_code
_entity_poly.pdbx_strand_id
1 'polypeptide(L)'
;MGKKVLMAVANYYTSPFQVGSHHFARAFERLGYEVLFISNPISPIHKIFANTDEFKERERINKSNGERVGNITYYVPYALFTPQNKPFLSSKFVIKNWFRFTTPNLLHFISKKGFDDIDILWFDSPMFGFLLDNIKYKKSILRIADYSKGFSTVSQNQFEQEIEIANSVDRVIYSAKNLKDKYTEIKDKSKMQYVPNGIDLDFFEKADKSFPDEFENIPEPRVIYIGAIHEWFDVELVHYCAKNLPTHSFVIIGPEQKELSKLRTLNNIYLLGAKPYKRVPQFLSHSQVGIIPFDVANHPELVHSINPLKLYEYLACGLSVVTVKWDEIKELDNIASLCDTKEEFLEAIKSNEHKEIDLHKYLWSGRLESIEN
;
A
#
# COMPACT_ATOMS: atom_id res chain seq x y z
N MET A 1 -13.54 -11.15 27.06
CA MET A 1 -13.25 -9.93 26.27
C MET A 1 -12.84 -10.36 24.87
N GLY A 2 -13.26 -9.64 23.82
CA GLY A 2 -12.82 -9.94 22.46
C GLY A 2 -11.31 -9.69 22.30
N LYS A 3 -10.68 -10.37 21.33
CA LYS A 3 -9.27 -10.14 20.98
C LYS A 3 -9.10 -8.71 20.45
N LYS A 4 -7.98 -8.05 20.77
CA LYS A 4 -7.70 -6.65 20.38
C LYS A 4 -6.39 -6.54 19.62
N VAL A 5 -6.38 -5.74 18.57
CA VAL A 5 -5.16 -5.34 17.86
C VAL A 5 -5.08 -3.82 17.71
N LEU A 6 -3.92 -3.25 18.09
CA LEU A 6 -3.59 -1.87 17.80
C LEU A 6 -2.63 -1.85 16.62
N MET A 7 -3.05 -1.20 15.53
CA MET A 7 -2.27 -1.06 14.30
C MET A 7 -1.75 0.37 14.16
N ALA A 8 -0.44 0.54 14.18
CA ALA A 8 0.27 1.80 13.98
C ALA A 8 0.79 1.86 12.54
N VAL A 9 0.15 2.65 11.69
CA VAL A 9 0.29 2.57 10.24
C VAL A 9 0.65 3.90 9.57
N ALA A 10 1.15 3.87 8.34
CA ALA A 10 1.52 5.08 7.62
C ALA A 10 0.28 5.79 7.04
N ASN A 11 -0.57 5.07 6.32
CA ASN A 11 -1.71 5.63 5.60
C ASN A 11 -2.97 5.69 6.49
N TYR A 12 -3.83 6.69 6.26
CA TYR A 12 -5.11 6.81 6.96
C TYR A 12 -6.17 5.85 6.38
N TYR A 13 -7.09 5.40 7.21
CA TYR A 13 -8.01 4.29 6.88
C TYR A 13 -8.91 4.56 5.68
N THR A 14 -9.40 5.79 5.52
CA THR A 14 -10.26 6.21 4.38
C THR A 14 -9.46 6.64 3.15
N SER A 15 -8.14 6.38 3.12
CA SER A 15 -7.30 6.68 1.95
C SER A 15 -7.88 6.07 0.68
N PRO A 16 -7.90 6.79 -0.44
CA PRO A 16 -8.26 6.23 -1.73
C PRO A 16 -7.27 5.14 -2.19
N PHE A 17 -6.08 5.12 -1.58
CA PHE A 17 -5.06 4.10 -1.85
C PHE A 17 -5.05 3.09 -0.72
N GLN A 18 -5.63 1.92 -0.98
CA GLN A 18 -5.61 0.81 -0.04
C GLN A 18 -4.28 0.06 -0.18
N VAL A 19 -3.60 -0.12 0.94
CA VAL A 19 -2.32 -0.85 1.03
C VAL A 19 -2.47 -2.00 2.02
N GLY A 20 -1.45 -2.85 2.15
CA GLY A 20 -1.48 -4.04 2.99
C GLY A 20 -2.05 -3.85 4.40
N SER A 21 -1.76 -2.71 5.05
CA SER A 21 -2.30 -2.40 6.39
C SER A 21 -3.83 -2.37 6.44
N HIS A 22 -4.49 -1.83 5.40
CA HIS A 22 -5.95 -1.79 5.32
C HIS A 22 -6.54 -3.20 5.20
N HIS A 23 -5.91 -4.02 4.38
CA HIS A 23 -6.33 -5.40 4.18
C HIS A 23 -6.12 -6.25 5.43
N PHE A 24 -4.99 -6.10 6.12
CA PHE A 24 -4.76 -6.75 7.41
C PHE A 24 -5.76 -6.29 8.47
N ALA A 25 -6.12 -5.00 8.54
CA ALA A 25 -7.14 -4.52 9.47
C ALA A 25 -8.48 -5.21 9.25
N ARG A 26 -8.92 -5.36 7.98
CA ARG A 26 -10.14 -6.10 7.63
C ARG A 26 -10.01 -7.61 7.91
N ALA A 27 -8.83 -8.19 7.68
CA ALA A 27 -8.60 -9.60 8.01
C ALA A 27 -8.67 -9.86 9.52
N PHE A 28 -8.08 -9.00 10.34
CA PHE A 28 -8.23 -9.05 11.81
C PHE A 28 -9.70 -8.93 12.24
N GLU A 29 -10.43 -7.99 11.68
CA GLU A 29 -11.86 -7.82 11.96
C GLU A 29 -12.65 -9.11 11.66
N ARG A 30 -12.41 -9.74 10.49
CA ARG A 30 -13.06 -11.02 10.10
C ARG A 30 -12.74 -12.17 11.06
N LEU A 31 -11.56 -12.17 11.67
CA LEU A 31 -11.18 -13.11 12.72
C LEU A 31 -11.73 -12.73 14.12
N GLY A 32 -12.59 -11.72 14.20
CA GLY A 32 -13.26 -11.30 15.41
C GLY A 32 -12.45 -10.39 16.32
N TYR A 33 -11.37 -9.78 15.82
CA TYR A 33 -10.63 -8.77 16.57
C TYR A 33 -11.37 -7.43 16.58
N GLU A 34 -11.28 -6.72 17.70
CA GLU A 34 -11.49 -5.29 17.76
C GLU A 34 -10.19 -4.60 17.34
N VAL A 35 -10.26 -3.73 16.30
CA VAL A 35 -9.10 -3.10 15.70
C VAL A 35 -9.07 -1.62 16.04
N LEU A 36 -7.94 -1.12 16.53
CA LEU A 36 -7.63 0.31 16.61
C LEU A 36 -6.55 0.65 15.57
N PHE A 37 -6.96 1.32 14.50
CA PHE A 37 -6.10 1.70 13.37
C PHE A 37 -5.66 3.15 13.52
N ILE A 38 -4.42 3.38 13.92
CA ILE A 38 -3.85 4.72 14.11
C ILE A 38 -2.87 5.02 12.99
N SER A 39 -3.16 6.05 12.21
CA SER A 39 -2.28 6.47 11.10
C SER A 39 -1.28 7.54 11.52
N ASN A 40 -0.27 7.76 10.67
CA ASN A 40 0.70 8.82 10.87
C ASN A 40 0.02 10.16 11.18
N PRO A 41 0.60 10.99 12.07
CA PRO A 41 0.01 12.23 12.52
C PRO A 41 -0.02 13.30 11.43
N ILE A 42 -0.95 14.25 11.57
CA ILE A 42 -0.91 15.55 10.89
C ILE A 42 -0.39 16.63 11.84
N SER A 43 0.06 17.76 11.29
CA SER A 43 0.58 18.90 12.06
C SER A 43 0.24 20.24 11.40
N PRO A 44 0.39 21.38 12.10
CA PRO A 44 0.20 22.71 11.52
C PRO A 44 1.01 22.95 10.25
N ILE A 45 2.20 22.34 10.15
CA ILE A 45 3.08 22.45 8.97
C ILE A 45 2.38 21.88 7.73
N HIS A 46 1.71 20.75 7.86
CA HIS A 46 0.95 20.17 6.73
C HIS A 46 -0.17 21.11 6.26
N LYS A 47 -0.83 21.80 7.19
CA LYS A 47 -1.89 22.76 6.85
C LYS A 47 -1.38 23.95 6.01
N ILE A 48 -0.15 24.41 6.29
CA ILE A 48 0.45 25.55 5.60
C ILE A 48 0.92 25.17 4.20
N PHE A 49 1.52 23.98 4.03
CA PHE A 49 2.20 23.60 2.81
C PHE A 49 1.43 22.61 1.93
N ALA A 50 0.40 21.95 2.45
CA ALA A 50 -0.34 20.92 1.76
C ALA A 50 -1.84 20.94 2.14
N ASN A 51 -2.54 22.03 1.81
CA ASN A 51 -4.00 22.12 2.00
C ASN A 51 -4.75 21.29 0.92
N THR A 52 -4.40 20.01 0.84
CA THR A 52 -4.97 19.03 -0.09
C THR A 52 -6.25 18.42 0.49
N ASP A 53 -7.04 17.79 -0.37
CA ASP A 53 -8.22 17.04 0.08
C ASP A 53 -7.85 15.89 1.01
N GLU A 54 -6.67 15.29 0.83
CA GLU A 54 -6.09 14.32 1.78
C GLU A 54 -5.93 14.94 3.17
N PHE A 55 -5.34 16.14 3.26
CA PHE A 55 -5.16 16.80 4.56
C PHE A 55 -6.50 17.12 5.21
N LYS A 56 -7.47 17.62 4.46
CA LYS A 56 -8.82 17.93 4.96
C LYS A 56 -9.51 16.68 5.51
N GLU A 57 -9.41 15.56 4.81
CA GLU A 57 -9.99 14.29 5.27
C GLU A 57 -9.31 13.80 6.55
N ARG A 58 -7.98 13.85 6.62
CA ARG A 58 -7.22 13.48 7.83
C ARG A 58 -7.54 14.41 9.01
N GLU A 59 -7.71 15.72 8.77
CA GLU A 59 -8.15 16.68 9.78
C GLU A 59 -9.59 16.40 10.24
N ARG A 60 -10.47 16.01 9.33
CA ARG A 60 -11.85 15.60 9.65
C ARG A 60 -11.87 14.38 10.59
N ILE A 61 -11.08 13.35 10.28
CA ILE A 61 -10.96 12.15 11.12
C ILE A 61 -10.37 12.50 12.49
N ASN A 62 -9.40 13.40 12.57
CA ASN A 62 -8.89 13.85 13.86
C ASN A 62 -9.99 14.51 14.70
N LYS A 63 -10.77 15.45 14.10
CA LYS A 63 -11.84 16.20 14.79
C LYS A 63 -13.00 15.31 15.25
N SER A 64 -13.27 14.19 14.55
CA SER A 64 -14.30 13.23 14.97
C SER A 64 -13.94 12.44 16.23
N ASN A 65 -12.70 12.57 16.71
CA ASN A 65 -12.18 11.80 17.86
C ASN A 65 -12.23 10.28 17.64
N GLY A 66 -11.95 9.86 16.43
CA GLY A 66 -11.95 8.47 15.94
C GLY A 66 -13.31 8.02 15.42
N GLU A 67 -13.30 7.51 14.21
CA GLU A 67 -14.48 6.96 13.53
C GLU A 67 -14.46 5.44 13.57
N ARG A 68 -15.63 4.82 13.34
CA ARG A 68 -15.76 3.37 13.39
C ARG A 68 -16.52 2.83 12.18
N VAL A 69 -15.99 1.75 11.62
CA VAL A 69 -16.65 0.94 10.59
C VAL A 69 -16.54 -0.52 11.05
N GLY A 70 -17.67 -1.17 11.30
CA GLY A 70 -17.68 -2.51 11.90
C GLY A 70 -16.95 -2.53 13.26
N ASN A 71 -15.96 -3.40 13.39
CA ASN A 71 -15.12 -3.49 14.58
C ASN A 71 -13.77 -2.76 14.43
N ILE A 72 -13.59 -1.95 13.36
CA ILE A 72 -12.40 -1.14 13.14
C ILE A 72 -12.66 0.30 13.57
N THR A 73 -11.96 0.76 14.59
CA THR A 73 -11.89 2.19 14.96
C THR A 73 -10.64 2.78 14.35
N TYR A 74 -10.75 3.88 13.60
CA TYR A 74 -9.60 4.53 12.98
C TYR A 74 -9.44 5.98 13.43
N TYR A 75 -8.18 6.42 13.51
CA TYR A 75 -7.83 7.74 14.05
C TYR A 75 -6.57 8.31 13.39
N VAL A 76 -6.56 9.63 13.23
CA VAL A 76 -5.41 10.42 12.79
C VAL A 76 -4.99 11.37 13.91
N PRO A 77 -3.84 11.20 14.55
CA PRO A 77 -3.37 12.12 15.58
C PRO A 77 -3.04 13.51 15.00
N TYR A 78 -3.28 14.56 15.78
CA TYR A 78 -2.79 15.90 15.50
C TYR A 78 -1.65 16.23 16.45
N ALA A 79 -0.44 16.47 15.91
CA ALA A 79 0.75 16.75 16.69
C ALA A 79 1.29 18.14 16.34
N LEU A 80 1.92 18.82 17.31
CA LEU A 80 2.56 20.13 17.08
C LEU A 80 3.63 20.05 15.97
N PHE A 81 4.38 18.95 15.94
CA PHE A 81 5.35 18.62 14.88
C PHE A 81 5.38 17.11 14.66
N THR A 82 5.78 16.70 13.46
CA THR A 82 5.82 15.29 13.04
C THR A 82 7.19 14.95 12.48
N PRO A 83 7.67 13.70 12.65
CA PRO A 83 8.90 13.24 12.00
C PRO A 83 8.83 13.40 10.48
N GLN A 84 9.81 14.06 9.89
CA GLN A 84 9.96 14.27 8.45
C GLN A 84 11.45 14.33 8.10
N ASN A 85 11.81 14.02 6.84
CA ASN A 85 13.18 14.18 6.36
C ASN A 85 13.50 15.66 6.08
N LYS A 86 13.47 16.49 7.15
CA LYS A 86 13.78 17.92 7.12
C LYS A 86 14.62 18.28 8.35
N PRO A 87 15.42 19.37 8.31
CA PRO A 87 16.16 19.85 9.48
C PRO A 87 15.26 19.93 10.72
N PHE A 88 15.78 19.57 11.88
CA PHE A 88 15.10 19.45 13.17
C PHE A 88 14.05 18.32 13.20
N LEU A 89 13.14 18.22 12.21
CA LEU A 89 12.05 17.23 12.20
C LEU A 89 12.57 15.79 11.99
N SER A 90 13.77 15.62 11.45
CA SER A 90 14.44 14.31 11.33
C SER A 90 15.25 13.93 12.58
N SER A 91 15.28 14.76 13.62
CA SER A 91 16.06 14.48 14.82
C SER A 91 15.50 13.31 15.63
N LYS A 92 16.37 12.57 16.31
CA LYS A 92 15.97 11.48 17.24
C LYS A 92 15.01 11.97 18.32
N PHE A 93 15.16 13.24 18.77
CA PHE A 93 14.25 13.83 19.73
C PHE A 93 12.82 13.90 19.19
N VAL A 94 12.63 14.43 17.98
CA VAL A 94 11.30 14.52 17.35
C VAL A 94 10.74 13.12 17.10
N ILE A 95 11.52 12.21 16.52
CA ILE A 95 11.09 10.84 16.20
C ILE A 95 10.60 10.09 17.44
N LYS A 96 11.30 10.24 18.58
CA LYS A 96 10.97 9.51 19.83
C LYS A 96 9.94 10.22 20.71
N ASN A 97 9.63 11.51 20.50
CA ASN A 97 8.81 12.29 21.44
C ASN A 97 7.59 13.01 20.83
N TRP A 98 7.38 12.99 19.52
CA TRP A 98 6.27 13.71 18.89
C TRP A 98 4.89 13.39 19.50
N PHE A 99 4.67 12.15 19.94
CA PHE A 99 3.41 11.69 20.54
C PHE A 99 3.03 12.45 21.82
N ARG A 100 4.01 13.00 22.55
CA ARG A 100 3.79 13.80 23.76
C ARG A 100 3.18 15.17 23.45
N PHE A 101 3.28 15.61 22.20
CA PHE A 101 2.81 16.91 21.71
C PHE A 101 1.56 16.78 20.86
N THR A 102 0.75 15.75 21.11
CA THR A 102 -0.53 15.50 20.42
C THR A 102 -1.71 16.14 21.16
N THR A 103 -2.72 16.56 20.39
CA THR A 103 -3.97 17.07 20.91
C THR A 103 -5.14 16.38 20.20
N PRO A 104 -5.98 15.62 20.92
CA PRO A 104 -5.82 15.17 22.32
C PRO A 104 -4.56 14.32 22.53
N ASN A 105 -4.13 14.14 23.80
CA ASN A 105 -3.00 13.25 24.10
C ASN A 105 -3.24 11.85 23.58
N LEU A 106 -2.32 11.34 22.77
CA LEU A 106 -2.50 10.09 22.04
C LEU A 106 -2.61 8.86 22.96
N LEU A 107 -1.79 8.77 23.99
CA LEU A 107 -1.84 7.63 24.92
C LEU A 107 -3.14 7.66 25.72
N HIS A 108 -3.60 8.84 26.14
CA HIS A 108 -4.91 8.95 26.79
C HIS A 108 -6.07 8.57 25.84
N PHE A 109 -5.98 8.94 24.56
CA PHE A 109 -6.97 8.52 23.56
C PHE A 109 -7.00 6.99 23.41
N ILE A 110 -5.84 6.33 23.30
CA ILE A 110 -5.72 4.87 23.20
C ILE A 110 -6.34 4.20 24.43
N SER A 111 -6.00 4.69 25.63
CA SER A 111 -6.55 4.22 26.91
C SER A 111 -8.08 4.38 26.97
N LYS A 112 -8.59 5.56 26.62
CA LYS A 112 -10.03 5.84 26.60
C LYS A 112 -10.80 4.92 25.62
N LYS A 113 -10.15 4.44 24.55
CA LYS A 113 -10.72 3.44 23.65
C LYS A 113 -10.57 2.01 24.17
N GLY A 114 -9.92 1.80 25.32
CA GLY A 114 -9.74 0.50 25.97
C GLY A 114 -8.65 -0.37 25.35
N PHE A 115 -7.61 0.25 24.78
CA PHE A 115 -6.48 -0.43 24.14
C PHE A 115 -5.17 -0.32 24.94
N ASP A 116 -5.28 -0.26 26.28
CA ASP A 116 -4.12 -0.30 27.19
C ASP A 116 -3.50 -1.69 27.34
N ASP A 117 -4.33 -2.73 27.17
CA ASP A 117 -3.96 -4.15 27.26
C ASP A 117 -4.56 -4.89 26.06
N ILE A 118 -3.72 -5.37 25.16
CA ILE A 118 -4.11 -5.87 23.84
C ILE A 118 -3.43 -7.20 23.52
N ASP A 119 -3.98 -7.92 22.54
CA ASP A 119 -3.40 -9.18 22.10
C ASP A 119 -2.24 -8.93 21.13
N ILE A 120 -2.42 -8.00 20.18
CA ILE A 120 -1.40 -7.73 19.14
C ILE A 120 -1.12 -6.23 19.04
N LEU A 121 0.18 -5.87 19.10
CA LEU A 121 0.70 -4.56 18.72
C LEU A 121 1.36 -4.68 17.35
N TRP A 122 0.76 -4.01 16.34
CA TRP A 122 1.17 -4.10 14.95
C TRP A 122 1.76 -2.79 14.44
N PHE A 123 2.91 -2.86 13.79
CA PHE A 123 3.59 -1.72 13.18
C PHE A 123 3.70 -1.86 11.66
N ASP A 124 3.23 -0.86 10.93
CA ASP A 124 3.50 -0.58 9.52
C ASP A 124 4.16 0.81 9.36
N SER A 125 4.39 1.52 10.48
CA SER A 125 5.07 2.81 10.51
C SER A 125 6.09 2.88 11.63
N PRO A 126 7.33 3.27 11.33
CA PRO A 126 8.38 3.40 12.36
C PRO A 126 8.15 4.58 13.31
N MET A 127 7.21 5.49 13.02
CA MET A 127 6.94 6.64 13.90
C MET A 127 6.42 6.25 15.28
N PHE A 128 5.86 5.06 15.44
CA PHE A 128 5.13 4.64 16.65
C PHE A 128 5.92 3.76 17.60
N GLY A 129 7.25 3.71 17.49
CA GLY A 129 8.10 2.86 18.35
C GLY A 129 7.87 3.04 19.84
N PHE A 130 7.45 4.23 20.28
CA PHE A 130 7.10 4.52 21.68
C PHE A 130 5.97 3.63 22.24
N LEU A 131 5.13 3.03 21.40
CA LEU A 131 4.06 2.13 21.85
C LEU A 131 4.60 0.87 22.52
N LEU A 132 5.81 0.41 22.17
CA LEU A 132 6.45 -0.75 22.78
C LEU A 132 6.61 -0.57 24.31
N ASP A 133 6.87 0.66 24.76
CA ASP A 133 7.09 0.98 26.18
C ASP A 133 5.84 1.47 26.90
N ASN A 134 4.74 1.79 26.16
CA ASN A 134 3.59 2.48 26.75
C ASN A 134 2.27 1.69 26.69
N ILE A 135 2.23 0.56 25.97
CA ILE A 135 1.05 -0.30 25.85
C ILE A 135 1.41 -1.71 26.33
N LYS A 136 0.50 -2.39 27.02
CA LYS A 136 0.64 -3.82 27.32
C LYS A 136 0.14 -4.64 26.15
N TYR A 137 0.93 -5.60 25.69
CA TYR A 137 0.58 -6.48 24.58
C TYR A 137 1.07 -7.90 24.81
N LYS A 138 0.43 -8.86 24.16
CA LYS A 138 0.87 -10.27 24.21
C LYS A 138 1.86 -10.61 23.11
N LYS A 139 1.73 -10.01 21.93
CA LYS A 139 2.58 -10.21 20.75
C LYS A 139 2.78 -8.89 20.02
N SER A 140 3.98 -8.63 19.57
CA SER A 140 4.33 -7.45 18.78
C SER A 140 4.86 -7.86 17.40
N ILE A 141 4.41 -7.15 16.34
CA ILE A 141 4.72 -7.47 14.96
C ILE A 141 5.10 -6.20 14.22
N LEU A 142 6.22 -6.22 13.49
CA LEU A 142 6.55 -5.19 12.51
C LEU A 142 6.35 -5.76 11.10
N ARG A 143 5.61 -5.06 10.26
CA ARG A 143 5.50 -5.35 8.83
C ARG A 143 6.40 -4.43 8.02
N ILE A 144 7.32 -5.01 7.26
CA ILE A 144 8.17 -4.34 6.27
C ILE A 144 7.55 -4.59 4.89
N ALA A 145 6.93 -3.54 4.33
CA ALA A 145 6.27 -3.62 3.03
C ALA A 145 7.22 -3.36 1.86
N ASP A 146 8.16 -2.42 2.07
CA ASP A 146 9.11 -1.94 1.07
C ASP A 146 10.46 -1.65 1.74
N TYR A 147 11.52 -1.46 0.94
CA TYR A 147 12.81 -1.05 1.47
C TYR A 147 12.80 0.45 1.81
N SER A 148 12.52 0.79 3.06
CA SER A 148 12.30 2.18 3.50
C SER A 148 13.47 3.11 3.21
N LYS A 149 14.71 2.61 3.31
CA LYS A 149 15.94 3.38 3.01
C LYS A 149 16.06 3.77 1.52
N GLY A 150 15.32 3.12 0.62
CA GLY A 150 15.27 3.45 -0.79
C GLY A 150 14.45 4.72 -1.11
N PHE A 151 13.65 5.22 -0.15
CA PHE A 151 12.83 6.41 -0.38
C PHE A 151 13.54 7.68 0.08
N SER A 152 13.59 8.68 -0.80
CA SER A 152 14.20 10.01 -0.49
C SER A 152 13.50 10.76 0.63
N THR A 153 12.26 10.39 0.95
CA THR A 153 11.45 10.98 2.03
C THR A 153 11.78 10.43 3.42
N VAL A 154 12.52 9.31 3.51
CA VAL A 154 12.90 8.67 4.76
C VAL A 154 14.29 9.14 5.18
N SER A 155 14.39 9.71 6.39
CA SER A 155 15.69 10.11 6.96
C SER A 155 16.43 8.91 7.57
N GLN A 156 17.76 9.03 7.71
CA GLN A 156 18.57 8.02 8.36
C GLN A 156 18.07 7.69 9.79
N ASN A 157 17.67 8.69 10.57
CA ASN A 157 17.15 8.47 11.92
C ASN A 157 15.78 7.76 11.93
N GLN A 158 14.94 7.95 10.90
CA GLN A 158 13.69 7.19 10.76
C GLN A 158 13.97 5.73 10.40
N PHE A 159 14.95 5.47 9.53
CA PHE A 159 15.38 4.11 9.25
C PHE A 159 15.98 3.44 10.50
N GLU A 160 16.84 4.13 11.26
CA GLU A 160 17.37 3.61 12.54
C GLU A 160 16.24 3.28 13.52
N GLN A 161 15.18 4.09 13.60
CA GLN A 161 14.01 3.80 14.43
C GLN A 161 13.26 2.55 13.96
N GLU A 162 13.13 2.32 12.65
CA GLU A 162 12.56 1.09 12.10
C GLU A 162 13.38 -0.14 12.51
N ILE A 163 14.71 -0.04 12.45
CA ILE A 163 15.63 -1.11 12.92
C ILE A 163 15.53 -1.32 14.43
N GLU A 164 15.40 -0.25 15.24
CA GLU A 164 15.16 -0.36 16.68
C GLU A 164 13.89 -1.16 16.96
N ILE A 165 12.79 -0.84 16.28
CA ILE A 165 11.50 -1.57 16.39
C ILE A 165 11.70 -3.02 15.93
N ALA A 166 12.30 -3.22 14.75
CA ALA A 166 12.53 -4.54 14.19
C ALA A 166 13.33 -5.45 15.13
N ASN A 167 14.31 -4.92 15.86
CA ASN A 167 15.07 -5.68 16.86
C ASN A 167 14.31 -5.92 18.15
N SER A 168 13.28 -5.13 18.46
CA SER A 168 12.53 -5.18 19.73
C SER A 168 11.26 -6.03 19.66
N VAL A 169 10.61 -6.12 18.50
CA VAL A 169 9.35 -6.88 18.33
C VAL A 169 9.56 -8.40 18.35
N ASP A 170 8.50 -9.15 18.66
CA ASP A 170 8.53 -10.62 18.67
C ASP A 170 8.64 -11.20 17.26
N ARG A 171 8.05 -10.56 16.27
CA ARG A 171 8.07 -11.01 14.86
C ARG A 171 8.22 -9.84 13.89
N VAL A 172 9.00 -10.07 12.83
CA VAL A 172 9.09 -9.18 11.67
C VAL A 172 8.53 -9.93 10.47
N ILE A 173 7.51 -9.38 9.82
CA ILE A 173 7.01 -9.92 8.55
C ILE A 173 7.44 -9.01 7.41
N TYR A 174 7.75 -9.58 6.25
CA TYR A 174 8.19 -8.84 5.08
C TYR A 174 7.48 -9.33 3.81
N SER A 175 7.13 -8.38 2.91
CA SER A 175 6.25 -8.64 1.77
C SER A 175 6.99 -9.13 0.52
N ALA A 176 8.29 -8.89 0.38
CA ALA A 176 9.11 -9.30 -0.75
C ALA A 176 10.37 -10.04 -0.30
N LYS A 177 10.74 -11.11 -1.02
CA LYS A 177 11.80 -12.05 -0.61
C LYS A 177 13.14 -11.36 -0.33
N ASN A 178 13.54 -10.40 -1.17
CA ASN A 178 14.82 -9.70 -1.04
C ASN A 178 14.90 -8.73 0.14
N LEU A 179 13.77 -8.36 0.75
CA LEU A 179 13.76 -7.48 1.93
C LEU A 179 14.52 -8.11 3.10
N LYS A 180 14.50 -9.43 3.25
CA LYS A 180 15.25 -10.11 4.30
C LYS A 180 16.75 -9.84 4.23
N ASP A 181 17.29 -9.79 3.02
CA ASP A 181 18.72 -9.59 2.77
C ASP A 181 19.10 -8.09 2.83
N LYS A 182 18.18 -7.19 2.45
CA LYS A 182 18.40 -5.74 2.54
C LYS A 182 18.44 -5.20 3.96
N TYR A 183 17.69 -5.79 4.89
CA TYR A 183 17.64 -5.37 6.29
C TYR A 183 18.72 -6.06 7.12
N THR A 184 20.00 -5.87 6.74
CA THR A 184 21.17 -6.51 7.39
C THR A 184 21.33 -6.15 8.86
N GLU A 185 20.80 -5.00 9.29
CA GLU A 185 20.87 -4.47 10.66
C GLU A 185 19.94 -5.20 11.65
N ILE A 186 19.00 -6.01 11.16
CA ILE A 186 18.14 -6.86 12.02
C ILE A 186 19.00 -8.03 12.51
N LYS A 187 19.22 -8.08 13.83
CA LYS A 187 20.16 -9.01 14.48
C LYS A 187 19.69 -10.45 14.45
N ASP A 188 18.41 -10.67 14.77
CA ASP A 188 17.80 -11.99 14.80
C ASP A 188 16.94 -12.21 13.54
N LYS A 189 17.52 -12.90 12.58
CA LYS A 189 16.84 -13.24 11.32
C LYS A 189 15.81 -14.38 11.47
N SER A 190 15.82 -15.12 12.59
CA SER A 190 14.87 -16.22 12.81
C SER A 190 13.45 -15.75 13.03
N LYS A 191 13.27 -14.51 13.53
CA LYS A 191 11.96 -13.90 13.71
C LYS A 191 11.39 -13.24 12.43
N MET A 192 12.16 -13.24 11.34
CA MET A 192 11.73 -12.71 10.05
C MET A 192 10.96 -13.75 9.24
N GLN A 193 9.72 -13.47 8.91
CA GLN A 193 8.83 -14.34 8.15
C GLN A 193 8.41 -13.68 6.84
N TYR A 194 8.55 -14.39 5.72
CA TYR A 194 8.01 -13.95 4.43
C TYR A 194 6.49 -14.08 4.43
N VAL A 195 5.80 -12.97 4.23
CA VAL A 195 4.34 -12.88 4.15
C VAL A 195 4.00 -11.94 2.99
N PRO A 196 3.89 -12.46 1.76
CA PRO A 196 3.57 -11.65 0.59
C PRO A 196 2.18 -11.03 0.69
N ASN A 197 1.93 -10.01 -0.11
CA ASN A 197 0.61 -9.42 -0.24
C ASN A 197 -0.43 -10.45 -0.70
N GLY A 198 -1.68 -10.14 -0.51
CA GLY A 198 -2.82 -11.00 -0.83
C GLY A 198 -3.94 -10.24 -1.53
N ILE A 199 -5.08 -10.89 -1.62
CA ILE A 199 -6.31 -10.36 -2.22
C ILE A 199 -7.47 -10.38 -1.21
N ASP A 200 -8.31 -9.37 -1.25
CA ASP A 200 -9.63 -9.32 -0.61
C ASP A 200 -10.69 -9.73 -1.63
N LEU A 201 -10.77 -11.04 -1.89
CA LEU A 201 -11.63 -11.57 -2.93
C LEU A 201 -13.11 -11.23 -2.69
N ASP A 202 -13.56 -11.30 -1.44
CA ASP A 202 -14.91 -10.89 -1.04
C ASP A 202 -15.26 -9.45 -1.46
N PHE A 203 -14.29 -8.54 -1.34
CA PHE A 203 -14.49 -7.16 -1.77
C PHE A 203 -14.72 -7.08 -3.27
N PHE A 204 -13.89 -7.76 -4.08
CA PHE A 204 -14.00 -7.74 -5.54
C PHE A 204 -15.22 -8.49 -6.06
N GLU A 205 -15.66 -9.57 -5.40
CA GLU A 205 -16.86 -10.32 -5.78
C GLU A 205 -18.15 -9.53 -5.52
N LYS A 206 -18.23 -8.85 -4.36
CA LYS A 206 -19.43 -8.11 -3.93
C LYS A 206 -19.45 -6.65 -4.38
N ALA A 207 -18.38 -6.17 -5.02
CA ALA A 207 -18.27 -4.79 -5.48
C ALA A 207 -19.27 -4.45 -6.57
N ASP A 208 -19.64 -3.17 -6.63
CA ASP A 208 -20.33 -2.60 -7.79
C ASP A 208 -19.40 -2.69 -9.01
N LYS A 209 -19.89 -3.37 -10.06
CA LYS A 209 -19.23 -3.56 -11.35
C LYS A 209 -19.98 -2.87 -12.48
N SER A 210 -20.79 -1.85 -12.17
CA SER A 210 -21.47 -1.04 -13.18
C SER A 210 -20.46 -0.38 -14.13
N PHE A 211 -20.88 -0.13 -15.35
CA PHE A 211 -20.07 0.54 -16.36
C PHE A 211 -19.75 1.97 -15.89
N PRO A 212 -18.45 2.36 -15.82
CA PRO A 212 -18.08 3.70 -15.38
C PRO A 212 -18.35 4.75 -16.47
N ASP A 213 -18.98 5.86 -16.10
CA ASP A 213 -19.32 6.95 -17.04
C ASP A 213 -18.06 7.47 -17.78
N GLU A 214 -16.90 7.42 -17.12
CA GLU A 214 -15.62 7.83 -17.74
C GLU A 214 -15.25 6.97 -18.96
N PHE A 215 -15.86 5.79 -19.11
CA PHE A 215 -15.58 4.88 -20.24
C PHE A 215 -16.53 5.06 -21.43
N GLU A 216 -17.56 5.94 -21.35
CA GLU A 216 -18.51 6.17 -22.44
C GLU A 216 -17.85 6.45 -23.80
N ASN A 217 -16.74 7.22 -23.78
CA ASN A 217 -15.98 7.60 -24.97
C ASN A 217 -14.60 6.94 -25.07
N ILE A 218 -14.37 5.87 -24.33
CA ILE A 218 -13.11 5.11 -24.35
C ILE A 218 -13.38 3.72 -24.95
N PRO A 219 -13.03 3.51 -26.22
CA PRO A 219 -13.34 2.25 -26.91
C PRO A 219 -12.54 1.06 -26.36
N GLU A 220 -13.06 -0.14 -26.59
CA GLU A 220 -12.34 -1.40 -26.38
C GLU A 220 -11.42 -1.72 -27.58
N PRO A 221 -10.36 -2.55 -27.36
CA PRO A 221 -9.94 -3.12 -26.08
C PRO A 221 -9.23 -2.09 -25.19
N ARG A 222 -9.50 -2.18 -23.87
CA ARG A 222 -8.92 -1.27 -22.86
C ARG A 222 -7.77 -1.96 -22.13
N VAL A 223 -6.61 -1.33 -22.15
CA VAL A 223 -5.40 -1.70 -21.42
C VAL A 223 -5.30 -0.77 -20.21
N ILE A 224 -5.36 -1.30 -18.99
CA ILE A 224 -5.51 -0.47 -17.79
C ILE A 224 -4.33 -0.58 -16.83
N TYR A 225 -3.93 0.56 -16.27
CA TYR A 225 -3.10 0.66 -15.08
C TYR A 225 -3.86 1.40 -13.98
N ILE A 226 -3.93 0.82 -12.78
CA ILE A 226 -4.46 1.49 -11.58
C ILE A 226 -3.41 1.47 -10.48
N GLY A 227 -3.00 2.65 -10.00
CA GLY A 227 -2.04 2.78 -8.91
C GLY A 227 -1.30 4.11 -8.92
N ALA A 228 -0.41 4.32 -7.95
CA ALA A 228 0.42 5.51 -7.92
C ALA A 228 1.33 5.57 -9.16
N ILE A 229 1.33 6.73 -9.83
CA ILE A 229 2.19 7.02 -10.97
C ILE A 229 3.41 7.76 -10.43
N HIS A 230 4.38 7.00 -9.94
CA HIS A 230 5.55 7.49 -9.25
C HIS A 230 6.85 7.17 -10.04
N GLU A 231 8.02 7.33 -9.42
CA GLU A 231 9.33 7.11 -10.06
C GLU A 231 9.45 5.76 -10.77
N TRP A 232 8.89 4.71 -10.19
CA TRP A 232 8.91 3.35 -10.74
C TRP A 232 7.97 3.08 -11.93
N PHE A 233 7.11 4.02 -12.31
CA PHE A 233 6.23 3.85 -13.47
C PHE A 233 6.99 4.17 -14.76
N ASP A 234 7.05 3.22 -15.71
CA ASP A 234 7.74 3.38 -16.98
C ASP A 234 6.86 4.06 -18.03
N VAL A 235 7.03 5.38 -18.13
CA VAL A 235 6.35 6.22 -19.13
C VAL A 235 6.75 5.85 -20.56
N GLU A 236 8.02 5.46 -20.77
CA GLU A 236 8.56 5.13 -22.09
C GLU A 236 7.93 3.82 -22.61
N LEU A 237 7.83 2.80 -21.76
CA LEU A 237 7.21 1.53 -22.10
C LEU A 237 5.73 1.72 -22.46
N VAL A 238 4.96 2.46 -21.63
CA VAL A 238 3.55 2.73 -21.91
C VAL A 238 3.37 3.51 -23.19
N HIS A 239 4.17 4.56 -23.42
CA HIS A 239 4.14 5.32 -24.66
C HIS A 239 4.48 4.45 -25.87
N TYR A 240 5.51 3.59 -25.78
CA TYR A 240 5.89 2.66 -26.83
C TYR A 240 4.73 1.72 -27.20
N CYS A 241 4.09 1.11 -26.21
CA CYS A 241 2.97 0.20 -26.43
C CYS A 241 1.77 0.93 -27.05
N ALA A 242 1.38 2.08 -26.51
CA ALA A 242 0.25 2.84 -27.02
C ALA A 242 0.46 3.32 -28.46
N LYS A 243 1.68 3.74 -28.82
CA LYS A 243 2.03 4.15 -30.18
C LYS A 243 1.94 2.99 -31.18
N ASN A 244 2.29 1.77 -30.77
CA ASN A 244 2.28 0.59 -31.63
C ASN A 244 0.94 -0.18 -31.59
N LEU A 245 -0.01 0.21 -30.71
CA LEU A 245 -1.35 -0.33 -30.60
C LEU A 245 -2.40 0.79 -30.71
N PRO A 246 -2.52 1.46 -31.88
CA PRO A 246 -3.42 2.62 -32.02
C PRO A 246 -4.92 2.27 -31.89
N THR A 247 -5.27 0.99 -31.99
CA THR A 247 -6.65 0.48 -31.81
C THR A 247 -6.99 0.14 -30.36
N HIS A 248 -6.01 0.17 -29.45
CA HIS A 248 -6.21 -0.09 -28.02
C HIS A 248 -6.25 1.22 -27.25
N SER A 249 -7.13 1.29 -26.26
CA SER A 249 -7.22 2.42 -25.34
C SER A 249 -6.41 2.16 -24.09
N PHE A 250 -5.41 2.99 -23.83
CA PHE A 250 -4.58 2.89 -22.62
C PHE A 250 -5.15 3.79 -21.53
N VAL A 251 -5.72 3.19 -20.49
CA VAL A 251 -6.38 3.89 -19.38
C VAL A 251 -5.46 3.89 -18.16
N ILE A 252 -5.04 5.06 -17.72
CA ILE A 252 -4.14 5.23 -16.58
C ILE A 252 -4.87 5.94 -15.45
N ILE A 253 -5.01 5.27 -14.31
CA ILE A 253 -5.73 5.75 -13.13
C ILE A 253 -4.79 5.81 -11.93
N GLY A 254 -4.64 7.01 -11.37
CA GLY A 254 -3.81 7.24 -10.18
C GLY A 254 -3.40 8.68 -10.01
N PRO A 255 -2.79 9.04 -8.86
CA PRO A 255 -2.23 10.36 -8.67
C PRO A 255 -0.97 10.51 -9.53
N GLU A 256 -0.91 11.63 -10.24
CA GLU A 256 0.23 11.99 -11.09
C GLU A 256 1.34 12.58 -10.22
N GLN A 257 2.32 11.78 -9.84
CA GLN A 257 3.50 12.18 -9.08
C GLN A 257 4.78 12.14 -9.93
N LYS A 258 4.63 11.87 -11.24
CA LYS A 258 5.67 11.85 -12.26
C LYS A 258 5.17 12.62 -13.48
N GLU A 259 6.10 13.22 -14.25
CA GLU A 259 5.80 13.92 -15.50
C GLU A 259 5.23 12.97 -16.56
N LEU A 260 4.06 13.29 -17.12
CA LEU A 260 3.32 12.48 -18.08
C LEU A 260 3.08 13.19 -19.43
N SER A 261 3.75 14.31 -19.70
CA SER A 261 3.58 15.08 -20.95
C SER A 261 3.72 14.21 -22.20
N LYS A 262 4.65 13.25 -22.18
CA LYS A 262 4.85 12.32 -23.27
C LYS A 262 3.62 11.45 -23.56
N LEU A 263 2.94 10.97 -22.54
CA LEU A 263 1.73 10.17 -22.71
C LEU A 263 0.59 10.99 -23.32
N ARG A 264 0.52 12.29 -22.99
CA ARG A 264 -0.51 13.21 -23.50
C ARG A 264 -0.37 13.51 -25.01
N THR A 265 0.71 13.06 -25.65
CA THR A 265 0.91 13.23 -27.10
C THR A 265 0.12 12.22 -27.94
N LEU A 266 -0.43 11.17 -27.35
CA LEU A 266 -1.17 10.11 -28.04
C LEU A 266 -2.65 10.16 -27.72
N ASN A 267 -3.50 10.07 -28.76
CA ASN A 267 -4.96 10.19 -28.64
C ASN A 267 -5.63 8.95 -28.02
N ASN A 268 -4.94 7.83 -27.92
CA ASN A 268 -5.42 6.59 -27.34
C ASN A 268 -4.94 6.36 -25.90
N ILE A 269 -4.39 7.39 -25.24
CA ILE A 269 -4.05 7.37 -23.81
C ILE A 269 -5.02 8.27 -23.04
N TYR A 270 -5.64 7.71 -22.01
CA TYR A 270 -6.65 8.36 -21.17
C TYR A 270 -6.14 8.43 -19.74
N LEU A 271 -5.80 9.63 -19.27
CA LEU A 271 -5.35 9.89 -17.90
C LEU A 271 -6.56 10.32 -17.07
N LEU A 272 -7.09 9.44 -16.21
CA LEU A 272 -8.33 9.67 -15.48
C LEU A 272 -8.14 10.18 -14.05
N GLY A 273 -6.88 10.44 -13.64
CA GLY A 273 -6.55 10.86 -12.27
C GLY A 273 -6.86 9.80 -11.21
N ALA A 274 -6.74 10.16 -9.95
CA ALA A 274 -7.02 9.25 -8.85
C ALA A 274 -8.52 8.96 -8.71
N LYS A 275 -8.87 7.71 -8.40
CA LYS A 275 -10.25 7.27 -8.14
C LYS A 275 -10.35 6.61 -6.77
N PRO A 276 -11.50 6.73 -6.08
CA PRO A 276 -11.73 6.01 -4.83
C PRO A 276 -11.60 4.50 -5.01
N TYR A 277 -10.94 3.81 -4.07
CA TYR A 277 -10.69 2.36 -4.15
C TYR A 277 -11.97 1.54 -4.41
N LYS A 278 -13.10 1.93 -3.81
CA LYS A 278 -14.40 1.27 -4.03
C LYS A 278 -14.87 1.27 -5.49
N ARG A 279 -14.34 2.17 -6.34
CA ARG A 279 -14.65 2.24 -7.77
C ARG A 279 -13.68 1.43 -8.64
N VAL A 280 -12.56 0.95 -8.08
CA VAL A 280 -11.56 0.15 -8.82
C VAL A 280 -12.20 -1.02 -9.55
N PRO A 281 -13.10 -1.82 -8.93
CA PRO A 281 -13.76 -2.94 -9.61
C PRO A 281 -14.58 -2.52 -10.84
N GLN A 282 -15.18 -1.31 -10.86
CA GLN A 282 -15.91 -0.81 -12.03
C GLN A 282 -14.98 -0.69 -13.25
N PHE A 283 -13.83 -0.06 -13.08
CA PHE A 283 -12.85 0.13 -14.16
C PHE A 283 -12.21 -1.17 -14.60
N LEU A 284 -11.83 -2.04 -13.65
CA LEU A 284 -11.20 -3.32 -13.95
C LEU A 284 -12.17 -4.25 -14.69
N SER A 285 -13.41 -4.39 -14.23
CA SER A 285 -14.40 -5.31 -14.86
C SER A 285 -14.78 -4.93 -16.30
N HIS A 286 -14.45 -3.72 -16.73
CA HIS A 286 -14.69 -3.22 -18.08
C HIS A 286 -13.37 -2.96 -18.84
N SER A 287 -12.30 -3.67 -18.48
CA SER A 287 -11.01 -3.63 -19.18
C SER A 287 -10.56 -5.05 -19.51
N GLN A 288 -9.71 -5.22 -20.52
CA GLN A 288 -9.27 -6.54 -21.00
C GLN A 288 -7.90 -6.91 -20.45
N VAL A 289 -6.97 -5.95 -20.40
CA VAL A 289 -5.59 -6.18 -20.01
C VAL A 289 -5.20 -5.27 -18.86
N GLY A 290 -4.73 -5.83 -17.76
CA GLY A 290 -4.11 -5.10 -16.66
C GLY A 290 -2.58 -5.05 -16.83
N ILE A 291 -1.98 -3.86 -16.85
CA ILE A 291 -0.54 -3.71 -17.03
C ILE A 291 0.18 -3.27 -15.75
N ILE A 292 1.40 -3.78 -15.55
CA ILE A 292 2.32 -3.35 -14.49
C ILE A 292 3.66 -2.94 -15.14
N PRO A 293 3.73 -1.72 -15.69
CA PRO A 293 4.89 -1.23 -16.41
C PRO A 293 5.88 -0.56 -15.45
N PHE A 294 6.63 -1.35 -14.68
CA PHE A 294 7.61 -0.81 -13.76
C PHE A 294 8.98 -0.60 -14.43
N ASP A 295 9.64 0.50 -14.09
CA ASP A 295 10.97 0.85 -14.55
C ASP A 295 12.04 0.14 -13.70
N VAL A 296 12.25 -1.14 -13.98
CA VAL A 296 13.23 -1.99 -13.28
C VAL A 296 14.65 -1.49 -13.51
N ALA A 297 14.95 -0.99 -14.73
CA ALA A 297 16.29 -0.61 -15.12
C ALA A 297 16.80 0.62 -14.36
N ASN A 298 15.95 1.64 -14.18
CA ASN A 298 16.33 2.88 -13.51
C ASN A 298 16.04 2.88 -11.99
N HIS A 299 15.14 2.01 -11.53
CA HIS A 299 14.74 1.94 -10.12
C HIS A 299 14.82 0.50 -9.54
N PRO A 300 15.93 -0.24 -9.76
CA PRO A 300 16.01 -1.64 -9.34
C PRO A 300 15.84 -1.82 -7.82
N GLU A 301 16.40 -0.92 -7.01
CA GLU A 301 16.34 -1.00 -5.55
C GLU A 301 14.91 -0.94 -4.99
N LEU A 302 14.03 -0.20 -5.66
CA LEU A 302 12.63 -0.12 -5.29
C LEU A 302 11.85 -1.30 -5.88
N VAL A 303 11.94 -1.51 -7.21
CA VAL A 303 11.07 -2.45 -7.93
C VAL A 303 11.31 -3.90 -7.49
N HIS A 304 12.56 -4.32 -7.30
CA HIS A 304 12.87 -5.68 -6.84
C HIS A 304 12.28 -6.01 -5.45
N SER A 305 11.91 -4.97 -4.67
CA SER A 305 11.31 -5.12 -3.34
C SER A 305 9.78 -4.98 -3.33
N ILE A 306 9.14 -4.86 -4.50
CA ILE A 306 7.68 -4.70 -4.59
C ILE A 306 7.00 -6.04 -4.81
N ASN A 307 6.09 -6.41 -3.90
CA ASN A 307 5.09 -7.44 -4.14
C ASN A 307 3.77 -6.74 -4.54
N PRO A 308 3.34 -6.76 -5.83
CA PRO A 308 2.34 -5.85 -6.35
C PRO A 308 0.91 -6.30 -6.02
N LEU A 309 0.17 -5.52 -5.22
CA LEU A 309 -1.26 -5.75 -4.93
C LEU A 309 -2.09 -5.81 -6.20
N LYS A 310 -1.83 -4.90 -7.15
CA LYS A 310 -2.60 -4.77 -8.39
C LYS A 310 -2.61 -6.04 -9.26
N LEU A 311 -1.59 -6.89 -9.16
CA LEU A 311 -1.56 -8.16 -9.88
C LEU A 311 -2.75 -9.03 -9.48
N TYR A 312 -2.96 -9.20 -8.17
CA TYR A 312 -4.06 -10.00 -7.65
C TYR A 312 -5.43 -9.34 -7.87
N GLU A 313 -5.49 -8.00 -7.80
CA GLU A 313 -6.70 -7.21 -8.05
C GLU A 313 -7.16 -7.33 -9.52
N TYR A 314 -6.23 -7.29 -10.47
CA TYR A 314 -6.52 -7.48 -11.88
C TYR A 314 -7.05 -8.89 -12.15
N LEU A 315 -6.39 -9.90 -11.60
CA LEU A 315 -6.84 -11.30 -11.72
C LEU A 315 -8.21 -11.52 -11.08
N ALA A 316 -8.52 -10.87 -9.94
CA ALA A 316 -9.83 -10.98 -9.29
C ALA A 316 -10.97 -10.36 -10.11
N CYS A 317 -10.65 -9.47 -11.05
CA CYS A 317 -11.60 -8.90 -12.00
C CYS A 317 -11.58 -9.60 -13.37
N GLY A 318 -10.79 -10.67 -13.53
CA GLY A 318 -10.75 -11.48 -14.76
C GLY A 318 -9.91 -10.90 -15.89
N LEU A 319 -9.01 -9.95 -15.61
CA LEU A 319 -8.11 -9.40 -16.64
C LEU A 319 -6.96 -10.37 -16.93
N SER A 320 -6.47 -10.36 -18.15
CA SER A 320 -5.10 -10.82 -18.40
C SER A 320 -4.12 -9.82 -17.79
N VAL A 321 -3.02 -10.32 -17.20
CA VAL A 321 -2.03 -9.45 -16.55
C VAL A 321 -0.72 -9.51 -17.30
N VAL A 322 -0.25 -8.32 -17.74
CA VAL A 322 1.04 -8.16 -18.42
C VAL A 322 1.95 -7.28 -17.56
N THR A 323 3.12 -7.76 -17.26
CA THR A 323 4.06 -7.05 -16.38
C THR A 323 5.51 -7.20 -16.87
N VAL A 324 6.34 -6.20 -16.59
CA VAL A 324 7.79 -6.39 -16.67
C VAL A 324 8.19 -7.42 -15.61
N LYS A 325 9.29 -8.11 -15.83
CA LYS A 325 9.78 -9.15 -14.92
C LYS A 325 10.78 -8.56 -13.92
N TRP A 326 10.62 -8.94 -12.63
CA TRP A 326 11.59 -8.65 -11.57
C TRP A 326 11.61 -9.79 -10.54
N ASP A 327 12.60 -9.78 -9.65
CA ASP A 327 12.92 -10.93 -8.79
C ASP A 327 11.74 -11.44 -7.95
N GLU A 328 10.93 -10.53 -7.38
CA GLU A 328 9.83 -10.93 -6.49
C GLU A 328 8.74 -11.73 -7.22
N ILE A 329 8.48 -11.43 -8.50
CA ILE A 329 7.38 -12.05 -9.24
C ILE A 329 7.83 -13.09 -10.26
N LYS A 330 9.12 -13.39 -10.39
CA LYS A 330 9.65 -14.31 -11.40
C LYS A 330 9.06 -15.72 -11.38
N GLU A 331 8.48 -16.14 -10.25
CA GLU A 331 7.81 -17.44 -10.09
C GLU A 331 6.30 -17.38 -10.35
N LEU A 332 5.77 -16.23 -10.82
CA LEU A 332 4.36 -16.00 -11.09
C LEU A 332 4.02 -16.03 -12.59
N ASP A 333 4.88 -16.67 -13.40
CA ASP A 333 4.70 -16.82 -14.83
C ASP A 333 3.46 -17.68 -15.20
N ASN A 334 2.99 -18.49 -14.26
CA ASN A 334 1.76 -19.25 -14.39
C ASN A 334 0.46 -18.43 -14.22
N ILE A 335 0.56 -17.17 -13.75
CA ILE A 335 -0.61 -16.31 -13.49
C ILE A 335 -0.54 -14.95 -14.19
N ALA A 336 0.62 -14.54 -14.68
CA ALA A 336 0.82 -13.30 -15.42
C ALA A 336 1.84 -13.48 -16.54
N SER A 337 1.74 -12.67 -17.59
CA SER A 337 2.76 -12.61 -18.65
C SER A 337 3.92 -11.76 -18.17
N LEU A 338 5.07 -12.39 -17.87
CA LEU A 338 6.27 -11.74 -17.37
C LEU A 338 7.18 -11.44 -18.56
N CYS A 339 7.46 -10.16 -18.83
CA CYS A 339 8.17 -9.70 -20.00
C CYS A 339 9.55 -9.16 -19.64
N ASP A 340 10.58 -9.60 -20.34
CA ASP A 340 11.96 -9.12 -20.20
C ASP A 340 12.25 -7.94 -21.15
N THR A 341 11.48 -7.79 -22.25
CA THR A 341 11.63 -6.73 -23.25
C THR A 341 10.33 -5.98 -23.51
N LYS A 342 10.41 -4.77 -24.06
CA LYS A 342 9.24 -3.99 -24.46
C LYS A 342 8.47 -4.61 -25.63
N GLU A 343 9.15 -5.37 -26.48
CA GLU A 343 8.57 -6.13 -27.59
C GLU A 343 7.72 -7.29 -27.06
N GLU A 344 8.23 -8.06 -26.10
CA GLU A 344 7.47 -9.10 -25.40
C GLU A 344 6.25 -8.50 -24.68
N PHE A 345 6.40 -7.34 -24.01
CA PHE A 345 5.32 -6.65 -23.34
C PHE A 345 4.22 -6.23 -24.33
N LEU A 346 4.60 -5.71 -25.48
CA LEU A 346 3.68 -5.35 -26.55
C LEU A 346 2.90 -6.57 -27.09
N GLU A 347 3.61 -7.66 -27.38
CA GLU A 347 2.98 -8.90 -27.89
C GLU A 347 2.08 -9.55 -26.84
N ALA A 348 2.45 -9.50 -25.55
CA ALA A 348 1.61 -10.01 -24.48
C ALA A 348 0.29 -9.20 -24.35
N ILE A 349 0.33 -7.87 -24.55
CA ILE A 349 -0.92 -7.07 -24.60
C ILE A 349 -1.80 -7.51 -25.79
N LYS A 350 -1.22 -7.73 -26.97
CA LYS A 350 -1.95 -8.18 -28.17
C LYS A 350 -2.57 -9.55 -27.99
N SER A 351 -1.84 -10.47 -27.40
CA SER A 351 -2.32 -11.84 -27.18
C SER A 351 -3.49 -11.90 -26.21
N ASN A 352 -3.53 -10.99 -25.24
CA ASN A 352 -4.55 -10.95 -24.19
C ASN A 352 -4.79 -12.35 -23.56
N GLU A 353 -3.70 -13.05 -23.25
CA GLU A 353 -3.76 -14.42 -22.75
C GLU A 353 -4.27 -14.45 -21.31
N HIS A 354 -5.42 -15.11 -21.09
CA HIS A 354 -5.96 -15.35 -19.77
C HIS A 354 -5.37 -16.62 -19.18
N LYS A 355 -4.89 -16.54 -17.92
CA LYS A 355 -4.36 -17.68 -17.19
C LYS A 355 -5.34 -18.08 -16.09
N GLU A 356 -5.65 -19.37 -16.00
CA GLU A 356 -6.48 -19.88 -14.91
C GLU A 356 -5.74 -19.83 -13.59
N ILE A 357 -6.39 -19.30 -12.56
CA ILE A 357 -5.81 -19.14 -11.24
C ILE A 357 -6.81 -19.43 -10.13
N ASP A 358 -6.36 -20.17 -9.12
CA ASP A 358 -7.05 -20.29 -7.84
C ASP A 358 -6.62 -19.16 -6.90
N LEU A 359 -7.42 -18.08 -6.87
CA LEU A 359 -7.17 -16.90 -6.03
C LEU A 359 -7.29 -17.17 -4.53
N HIS A 360 -7.93 -18.27 -4.11
CA HIS A 360 -8.05 -18.63 -2.70
C HIS A 360 -6.68 -18.85 -2.03
N LYS A 361 -5.65 -19.22 -2.79
CA LYS A 361 -4.26 -19.36 -2.31
C LYS A 361 -3.62 -18.04 -1.90
N TYR A 362 -4.22 -16.92 -2.30
CA TYR A 362 -3.65 -15.56 -2.10
C TYR A 362 -4.52 -14.69 -1.18
N LEU A 363 -5.46 -15.28 -0.43
CA LEU A 363 -6.32 -14.52 0.50
C LEU A 363 -5.53 -13.88 1.65
N TRP A 364 -5.90 -12.66 2.04
CA TRP A 364 -5.35 -12.00 3.21
C TRP A 364 -5.60 -12.76 4.52
N SER A 365 -6.72 -13.47 4.63
CA SER A 365 -7.01 -14.33 5.80
C SER A 365 -5.94 -15.42 5.97
N GLY A 366 -5.59 -16.13 4.90
CA GLY A 366 -4.52 -17.13 4.93
C GLY A 366 -3.15 -16.53 5.25
N ARG A 367 -2.87 -15.29 4.80
CA ARG A 367 -1.64 -14.57 5.19
C ARG A 367 -1.62 -14.29 6.69
N LEU A 368 -2.75 -13.85 7.26
CA LEU A 368 -2.84 -13.55 8.69
C LEU A 368 -2.75 -14.81 9.55
N GLU A 369 -3.44 -15.89 9.18
CA GLU A 369 -3.35 -17.18 9.87
C GLU A 369 -1.91 -17.71 9.93
N SER A 370 -1.12 -17.51 8.87
CA SER A 370 0.30 -17.90 8.86
C SER A 370 1.17 -17.11 9.85
N ILE A 371 0.70 -15.95 10.31
CA ILE A 371 1.40 -15.10 11.28
C ILE A 371 1.01 -15.44 12.72
N GLU A 372 -0.26 -15.85 12.93
CA GLU A 372 -0.76 -16.18 14.27
C GLU A 372 -0.17 -17.50 14.81
N ASN A 373 0.06 -18.45 13.90
CA ASN A 373 0.70 -19.74 14.22
C ASN A 373 2.22 -19.58 14.32
#